data_c431e027c488dda49ebd7976cbced2a3
#
_entry.id   c431e027c488dda49ebd7976cbced2a3
#
_cell.length_a   1.000
_cell.length_b   1.000
_cell.length_c   1.000
_cell.angle_alpha   90.00
_cell.angle_beta   90.00
_cell.angle_gamma   90.00
#
_symmetry.space_group_name_H-M   'P 1'
#
loop_
_entity.id
_entity.type
_entity.pdbx_description
1 polymer ?
#
loop_
_entity_poly.entity_id
_entity_poly.type
_entity_poly.pdbx_seq_one_letter_code
_entity_poly.pdbx_strand_id
1 'polypeptide(L)'
;GAIVRMAPERGKGNVLRRMLRDIDADRYVLVDGDDTYPAEDVHTLLDTLDQGWDMVVGDRLSSTYFTENKRPFHNTGNRLVRSAINSTFHAQIRDVMSGYRVFDNLFAKAYGVMSNGFEIETEMTIFALDRKLRVTEVPIQYRDRPEGSTSKLSTFSDGAKVLNLIFRLAYENRPLPFFGTLGGIIGGVGLGLALVVCIEFAQTGMVRRFPLLIGSTMLMIIGVIAVFTGLVLAVFARKDRSRFAFAAQTYIA
;
A
#
# COMPACT_ATOMS: atom_id res chain seq x y z
N GLY A 1 14.21 -23.48 23.05
CA GLY A 1 13.25 -22.61 23.73
C GLY A 1 13.07 -21.28 23.01
N ALA A 2 11.95 -20.60 23.24
CA ALA A 2 11.67 -19.31 22.63
C ALA A 2 12.50 -18.19 23.28
N ILE A 3 12.99 -17.24 22.47
CA ILE A 3 13.62 -16.03 22.97
C ILE A 3 12.54 -14.94 23.04
N VAL A 4 12.25 -14.50 24.26
CA VAL A 4 11.28 -13.41 24.48
C VAL A 4 12.00 -12.07 24.49
N ARG A 5 11.55 -11.14 23.65
CA ARG A 5 12.05 -9.76 23.61
C ARG A 5 10.90 -8.77 23.77
N MET A 6 11.06 -7.82 24.67
CA MET A 6 10.09 -6.76 24.90
C MET A 6 10.46 -5.53 24.08
N ALA A 7 9.51 -5.03 23.29
CA ALA A 7 9.65 -3.75 22.62
C ALA A 7 9.09 -2.65 23.54
N PRO A 8 9.81 -1.54 23.77
CA PRO A 8 9.34 -0.43 24.61
C PRO A 8 8.17 0.31 23.96
N GLU A 9 8.12 0.34 22.64
CA GLU A 9 7.09 1.03 21.88
C GLU A 9 5.95 0.07 21.52
N ARG A 10 4.72 0.49 21.76
CA ARG A 10 3.52 -0.30 21.42
C ARG A 10 3.25 -0.25 19.92
N GLY A 11 2.80 -1.37 19.37
CA GLY A 11 2.39 -1.52 17.98
C GLY A 11 3.16 -2.60 17.24
N LYS A 12 2.46 -3.37 16.38
CA LYS A 12 3.02 -4.50 15.63
C LYS A 12 4.18 -4.05 14.73
N GLY A 13 4.06 -2.88 14.09
CA GLY A 13 5.13 -2.33 13.26
C GLY A 13 6.40 -2.00 14.02
N ASN A 14 6.29 -1.45 15.23
CA ASN A 14 7.45 -1.16 16.07
C ASN A 14 8.18 -2.43 16.51
N VAL A 15 7.41 -3.47 16.85
CA VAL A 15 7.97 -4.79 17.19
C VAL A 15 8.72 -5.37 15.98
N LEU A 16 8.09 -5.38 14.80
CA LEU A 16 8.73 -5.93 13.60
C LEU A 16 9.99 -5.14 13.20
N ARG A 17 9.95 -3.80 13.24
CA ARG A 17 11.13 -2.96 12.99
C ARG A 17 12.32 -3.35 13.87
N ARG A 18 12.06 -3.58 15.15
CA ARG A 18 13.07 -4.02 16.08
C ARG A 18 13.56 -5.43 15.76
N MET A 19 12.65 -6.36 15.49
CA MET A 19 13.02 -7.75 15.17
C MET A 19 13.90 -7.82 13.91
N LEU A 20 13.54 -7.12 12.84
CA LEU A 20 14.31 -7.10 11.59
C LEU A 20 15.70 -6.47 11.77
N ARG A 21 15.86 -5.54 12.71
CA ARG A 21 17.16 -4.96 13.05
C ARG A 21 18.01 -5.90 13.89
N ASP A 22 17.40 -6.56 14.88
CA ASP A 22 18.11 -7.30 15.93
C ASP A 22 18.35 -8.78 15.54
N ILE A 23 17.67 -9.28 14.51
CA ILE A 23 17.77 -10.68 14.07
C ILE A 23 18.39 -10.72 12.68
N ASP A 24 19.35 -11.61 12.50
CA ASP A 24 19.95 -11.92 11.23
C ASP A 24 19.73 -13.40 10.91
N ALA A 25 19.09 -13.66 9.78
CA ALA A 25 18.71 -15.00 9.32
C ALA A 25 18.59 -15.04 7.81
N ASP A 26 18.73 -16.20 7.20
CA ASP A 26 18.53 -16.38 5.75
C ASP A 26 17.04 -16.30 5.37
N ARG A 27 16.18 -16.76 6.27
CA ARG A 27 14.72 -16.85 6.07
C ARG A 27 13.99 -16.38 7.31
N TYR A 28 12.94 -15.63 7.12
CA TYR A 28 12.12 -15.08 8.19
C TYR A 28 10.69 -15.60 8.07
N VAL A 29 10.13 -15.97 9.20
CA VAL A 29 8.72 -16.35 9.33
C VAL A 29 8.04 -15.33 10.23
N LEU A 30 7.06 -14.63 9.70
CA LEU A 30 6.17 -13.76 10.45
C LEU A 30 4.82 -14.46 10.62
N VAL A 31 4.38 -14.60 11.87
CA VAL A 31 3.08 -15.20 12.20
C VAL A 31 2.48 -14.50 13.42
N ASP A 32 1.16 -14.36 13.46
CA ASP A 32 0.44 -13.83 14.62
C ASP A 32 0.41 -14.87 15.74
N GLY A 33 0.59 -14.44 17.00
CA GLY A 33 0.64 -15.32 18.17
C GLY A 33 -0.73 -15.62 18.80
N ASP A 34 -1.82 -15.57 18.03
CA ASP A 34 -3.19 -15.77 18.50
C ASP A 34 -3.80 -17.14 18.10
N ASP A 35 -2.93 -18.08 17.69
CA ASP A 35 -3.26 -19.44 17.30
C ASP A 35 -4.27 -19.57 16.13
N THR A 36 -4.40 -18.51 15.34
CA THR A 36 -5.28 -18.54 14.16
C THR A 36 -4.62 -19.20 12.96
N TYR A 37 -3.29 -19.31 12.96
CA TYR A 37 -2.50 -19.90 11.90
C TYR A 37 -1.86 -21.23 12.34
N PRO A 38 -2.18 -22.36 11.66
CA PRO A 38 -1.53 -23.63 11.95
C PRO A 38 -0.02 -23.58 11.73
N ALA A 39 0.74 -24.10 12.71
CA ALA A 39 2.20 -24.10 12.61
C ALA A 39 2.71 -25.02 11.48
N GLU A 40 1.93 -26.03 11.11
CA GLU A 40 2.26 -27.03 10.09
C GLU A 40 2.41 -26.40 8.69
N ASP A 41 1.67 -25.34 8.40
CA ASP A 41 1.70 -24.65 7.10
C ASP A 41 3.06 -23.96 6.83
N VAL A 42 3.91 -23.76 7.87
CA VAL A 42 5.22 -23.12 7.73
C VAL A 42 6.11 -23.86 6.72
N HIS A 43 6.07 -25.18 6.69
CA HIS A 43 6.89 -25.97 5.78
C HIS A 43 6.54 -25.67 4.32
N THR A 44 5.26 -25.66 3.98
CA THR A 44 4.81 -25.36 2.62
C THR A 44 5.19 -23.92 2.20
N LEU A 45 5.11 -22.96 3.12
CA LEU A 45 5.51 -21.58 2.85
C LEU A 45 7.03 -21.47 2.63
N LEU A 46 7.85 -22.14 3.44
CA LEU A 46 9.31 -22.15 3.30
C LEU A 46 9.76 -22.90 2.04
N ASP A 47 9.19 -24.06 1.75
CA ASP A 47 9.48 -24.82 0.53
C ASP A 47 9.14 -24.02 -0.73
N THR A 48 8.10 -23.20 -0.67
CA THR A 48 7.75 -22.28 -1.76
C THR A 48 8.76 -21.13 -1.85
N LEU A 49 9.19 -20.56 -0.73
CA LEU A 49 10.20 -19.50 -0.72
C LEU A 49 11.52 -19.99 -1.39
N ASP A 50 11.90 -21.25 -1.12
CA ASP A 50 13.11 -21.87 -1.68
C ASP A 50 13.08 -22.09 -3.19
N GLN A 51 11.90 -21.98 -3.81
CA GLN A 51 11.76 -21.99 -5.27
C GLN A 51 12.20 -20.65 -5.89
N GLY A 52 12.74 -19.75 -5.09
CA GLY A 52 13.31 -18.49 -5.53
C GLY A 52 12.35 -17.31 -5.43
N TRP A 53 11.35 -17.36 -4.56
CA TRP A 53 10.50 -16.22 -4.21
C TRP A 53 11.17 -15.37 -3.14
N ASP A 54 10.94 -14.05 -3.19
CA ASP A 54 11.48 -13.11 -2.21
C ASP A 54 10.53 -12.95 -1.00
N MET A 55 9.20 -13.16 -1.24
CA MET A 55 8.19 -13.23 -0.19
C MET A 55 7.06 -14.19 -0.59
N VAL A 56 6.60 -15.01 0.36
CA VAL A 56 5.42 -15.88 0.23
C VAL A 56 4.39 -15.49 1.28
N VAL A 57 3.15 -15.31 0.87
CA VAL A 57 2.02 -14.93 1.72
C VAL A 57 1.08 -16.12 1.87
N GLY A 58 0.71 -16.44 3.09
CA GLY A 58 -0.31 -17.45 3.36
C GLY A 58 -1.70 -16.90 3.03
N ASP A 59 -2.34 -17.43 1.98
CA ASP A 59 -3.69 -17.02 1.55
C ASP A 59 -4.77 -17.72 2.37
N ARG A 60 -5.39 -16.99 3.29
CA ARG A 60 -6.51 -17.43 4.13
C ARG A 60 -7.81 -17.49 3.32
N LEU A 61 -7.95 -16.64 2.32
CA LEU A 61 -9.21 -16.42 1.61
C LEU A 61 -9.56 -17.59 0.67
N SER A 62 -8.57 -18.41 0.32
CA SER A 62 -8.75 -19.63 -0.49
C SER A 62 -9.18 -20.86 0.32
N SER A 63 -9.27 -20.77 1.65
CA SER A 63 -9.60 -21.89 2.53
C SER A 63 -10.89 -21.67 3.33
N THR A 64 -10.85 -21.86 4.64
CA THR A 64 -11.99 -21.85 5.56
C THR A 64 -12.43 -20.47 6.04
N TYR A 65 -11.67 -19.41 5.73
CA TYR A 65 -11.89 -18.05 6.26
C TYR A 65 -13.32 -17.54 6.10
N PHE A 66 -13.96 -17.76 4.95
CA PHE A 66 -15.32 -17.25 4.69
C PHE A 66 -16.43 -18.05 5.38
N THR A 67 -16.16 -19.28 5.76
CA THR A 67 -17.11 -20.10 6.53
C THR A 67 -17.14 -19.70 7.99
N GLU A 68 -16.04 -19.22 8.50
CA GLU A 68 -15.83 -18.92 9.92
C GLU A 68 -16.02 -17.43 10.26
N ASN A 69 -15.65 -16.50 9.36
CA ASN A 69 -15.77 -15.05 9.58
C ASN A 69 -17.00 -14.41 8.89
N LYS A 70 -18.14 -14.39 9.55
CA LYS A 70 -19.42 -13.83 9.05
C LYS A 70 -19.59 -12.31 9.24
N ARG A 71 -18.54 -11.51 9.29
CA ARG A 71 -18.65 -10.04 9.48
C ARG A 71 -18.92 -9.31 8.16
N PRO A 72 -20.13 -8.74 7.90
CA PRO A 72 -20.55 -8.29 6.57
C PRO A 72 -19.76 -7.09 6.01
N PHE A 73 -19.19 -6.20 6.83
CA PHE A 73 -18.49 -5.01 6.36
C PHE A 73 -16.96 -5.15 6.28
N HIS A 74 -16.38 -6.13 6.96
CA HIS A 74 -14.93 -6.36 6.96
C HIS A 74 -14.43 -6.81 5.59
N ASN A 75 -15.23 -7.58 4.87
CA ASN A 75 -14.90 -8.09 3.54
C ASN A 75 -14.89 -6.98 2.46
N THR A 76 -15.68 -5.91 2.62
CA THR A 76 -15.74 -4.81 1.65
C THR A 76 -14.48 -3.96 1.68
N GLY A 77 -13.97 -3.60 2.87
CA GLY A 77 -12.72 -2.86 3.01
C GLY A 77 -11.52 -3.64 2.48
N ASN A 78 -11.43 -4.92 2.81
CA ASN A 78 -10.37 -5.81 2.33
C ASN A 78 -10.38 -5.94 0.78
N ARG A 79 -11.58 -6.08 0.19
CA ARG A 79 -11.74 -6.14 -1.27
C ARG A 79 -11.32 -4.84 -1.94
N LEU A 80 -11.63 -3.69 -1.32
CA LEU A 80 -11.28 -2.38 -1.85
C LEU A 80 -9.76 -2.15 -1.85
N VAL A 81 -9.08 -2.45 -0.72
CA VAL A 81 -7.62 -2.37 -0.61
C VAL A 81 -6.94 -3.29 -1.61
N ARG A 82 -7.38 -4.54 -1.70
CA ARG A 82 -6.87 -5.51 -2.66
C ARG A 82 -7.02 -5.02 -4.10
N SER A 83 -8.19 -4.51 -4.45
CA SER A 83 -8.46 -3.97 -5.79
C SER A 83 -7.56 -2.79 -6.12
N ALA A 84 -7.37 -1.87 -5.16
CA ALA A 84 -6.50 -0.71 -5.32
C ALA A 84 -5.03 -1.13 -5.53
N ILE A 85 -4.52 -2.08 -4.74
CA ILE A 85 -3.16 -2.58 -4.88
C ILE A 85 -2.98 -3.31 -6.21
N ASN A 86 -3.87 -4.25 -6.54
CA ASN A 86 -3.78 -5.01 -7.78
C ASN A 86 -3.85 -4.11 -9.02
N SER A 87 -4.73 -3.11 -9.01
CA SER A 87 -4.82 -2.11 -10.09
C SER A 87 -3.56 -1.25 -10.18
N THR A 88 -3.01 -0.82 -9.03
CA THR A 88 -1.82 0.05 -9.00
C THR A 88 -0.57 -0.66 -9.49
N PHE A 89 -0.37 -1.91 -9.08
CA PHE A 89 0.87 -2.66 -9.37
C PHE A 89 0.70 -3.71 -10.47
N HIS A 90 -0.50 -3.86 -11.07
CA HIS A 90 -0.84 -4.93 -12.03
C HIS A 90 -0.56 -6.32 -11.46
N ALA A 91 -0.84 -6.49 -10.16
CA ALA A 91 -0.64 -7.73 -9.41
C ALA A 91 -1.94 -8.53 -9.31
N GLN A 92 -1.83 -9.77 -8.81
CA GLN A 92 -2.98 -10.66 -8.59
C GLN A 92 -2.98 -11.23 -7.17
N ILE A 93 -2.66 -10.38 -6.17
CA ILE A 93 -2.66 -10.78 -4.77
C ILE A 93 -4.10 -10.93 -4.28
N ARG A 94 -4.38 -12.02 -3.56
CA ARG A 94 -5.69 -12.34 -2.98
C ARG A 94 -5.83 -11.89 -1.54
N ASP A 95 -4.82 -12.19 -0.70
CA ASP A 95 -4.84 -11.86 0.72
C ASP A 95 -3.72 -10.89 1.11
N VAL A 96 -3.99 -9.60 0.94
CA VAL A 96 -3.05 -8.52 1.27
C VAL A 96 -2.83 -8.37 2.78
N MET A 97 -3.80 -8.81 3.60
CA MET A 97 -3.81 -8.58 5.05
C MET A 97 -3.47 -9.84 5.87
N SER A 98 -2.98 -10.90 5.24
CA SER A 98 -2.53 -12.08 5.97
C SER A 98 -1.32 -11.77 6.84
N GLY A 99 -1.38 -12.21 8.10
CA GLY A 99 -0.29 -12.11 9.07
C GLY A 99 0.71 -13.26 9.00
N TYR A 100 0.46 -14.29 8.16
CA TYR A 100 1.39 -15.39 7.97
C TYR A 100 2.19 -15.20 6.70
N ARG A 101 3.45 -14.89 6.85
CA ARG A 101 4.36 -14.59 5.74
C ARG A 101 5.73 -15.18 5.97
N VAL A 102 6.36 -15.62 4.91
CA VAL A 102 7.78 -15.93 4.90
C VAL A 102 8.49 -15.08 3.86
N PHE A 103 9.70 -14.68 4.15
CA PHE A 103 10.49 -13.84 3.26
C PHE A 103 11.99 -14.06 3.49
N ASP A 104 12.78 -13.75 2.49
CA ASP A 104 14.21 -13.92 2.49
C ASP A 104 14.96 -12.80 3.24
N ASN A 105 16.25 -12.93 3.34
CA ASN A 105 17.13 -11.95 3.97
C ASN A 105 17.16 -10.63 3.19
N LEU A 106 17.13 -10.66 1.86
CA LEU A 106 17.11 -9.45 1.04
C LEU A 106 15.88 -8.60 1.36
N PHE A 107 14.69 -9.21 1.39
CA PHE A 107 13.47 -8.52 1.78
C PHE A 107 13.60 -7.94 3.20
N ALA A 108 14.05 -8.75 4.17
CA ALA A 108 14.15 -8.35 5.57
C ALA A 108 15.07 -7.15 5.79
N LYS A 109 16.21 -7.12 5.13
CA LYS A 109 17.21 -6.03 5.25
C LYS A 109 16.83 -4.78 4.46
N ALA A 110 16.11 -4.95 3.36
CA ALA A 110 15.68 -3.85 2.53
C ALA A 110 14.38 -3.17 3.00
N TYR A 111 13.54 -3.90 3.74
CA TYR A 111 12.25 -3.41 4.18
C TYR A 111 12.37 -2.44 5.37
N GLY A 112 12.21 -1.17 5.08
CA GLY A 112 12.12 -0.11 6.11
C GLY A 112 10.69 0.01 6.63
N VAL A 113 10.37 -0.63 7.75
CA VAL A 113 9.05 -0.56 8.39
C VAL A 113 8.67 0.89 8.71
N MET A 114 7.63 1.41 8.09
CA MET A 114 7.14 2.79 8.31
C MET A 114 5.87 2.83 9.17
N SER A 115 4.99 1.84 9.02
CA SER A 115 3.76 1.72 9.82
C SER A 115 4.04 1.32 11.26
N ASN A 116 3.23 1.86 12.19
CA ASN A 116 3.32 1.51 13.61
C ASN A 116 2.28 0.46 14.03
N GLY A 117 1.24 0.26 13.22
CA GLY A 117 0.04 -0.54 13.54
C GLY A 117 -0.12 -1.80 12.70
N PHE A 118 -1.39 -2.16 12.49
CA PHE A 118 -1.83 -3.34 11.76
C PHE A 118 -1.81 -3.15 10.23
N GLU A 119 -1.41 -1.98 9.73
CA GLU A 119 -1.26 -1.75 8.30
C GLU A 119 0.02 -2.39 7.73
N ILE A 120 0.82 -3.01 8.58
CA ILE A 120 2.15 -3.51 8.24
C ILE A 120 2.11 -4.61 7.18
N GLU A 121 1.13 -5.50 7.21
CA GLU A 121 0.97 -6.56 6.21
C GLU A 121 0.72 -5.97 4.82
N THR A 122 -0.10 -4.95 4.76
CA THR A 122 -0.38 -4.21 3.53
C THR A 122 0.85 -3.46 3.05
N GLU A 123 1.59 -2.83 3.96
CA GLU A 123 2.83 -2.12 3.64
C GLU A 123 3.90 -3.06 3.10
N MET A 124 4.09 -4.25 3.70
CA MET A 124 5.01 -5.28 3.19
C MET A 124 4.67 -5.68 1.75
N THR A 125 3.38 -5.89 1.47
CA THR A 125 2.93 -6.25 0.11
C THR A 125 3.21 -5.12 -0.89
N ILE A 126 2.89 -3.88 -0.52
CA ILE A 126 3.13 -2.69 -1.34
C ILE A 126 4.63 -2.52 -1.60
N PHE A 127 5.45 -2.64 -0.56
CA PHE A 127 6.90 -2.55 -0.69
C PHE A 127 7.44 -3.60 -1.66
N ALA A 128 7.05 -4.85 -1.51
CA ALA A 128 7.50 -5.93 -2.39
C ALA A 128 7.12 -5.67 -3.85
N LEU A 129 5.87 -5.30 -4.11
CA LEU A 129 5.37 -5.03 -5.46
C LEU A 129 6.01 -3.77 -6.08
N ASP A 130 6.20 -2.70 -5.29
CA ASP A 130 6.85 -1.47 -5.76
C ASP A 130 8.31 -1.71 -6.15
N ARG A 131 9.01 -2.55 -5.40
CA ARG A 131 10.40 -2.92 -5.65
C ARG A 131 10.56 -4.05 -6.67
N LYS A 132 9.45 -4.57 -7.21
CA LYS A 132 9.40 -5.69 -8.16
C LYS A 132 10.04 -6.97 -7.62
N LEU A 133 9.93 -7.18 -6.31
CA LEU A 133 10.29 -8.43 -5.69
C LEU A 133 9.28 -9.52 -6.09
N ARG A 134 9.74 -10.75 -6.13
CA ARG A 134 8.92 -11.92 -6.51
C ARG A 134 8.05 -12.32 -5.33
N VAL A 135 6.74 -12.09 -5.46
CA VAL A 135 5.75 -12.41 -4.44
C VAL A 135 4.80 -13.48 -4.96
N THR A 136 4.52 -14.47 -4.14
CA THR A 136 3.48 -15.47 -4.40
C THR A 136 2.63 -15.73 -3.18
N GLU A 137 1.54 -16.45 -3.37
CA GLU A 137 0.60 -16.83 -2.32
C GLU A 137 0.44 -18.35 -2.30
N VAL A 138 0.33 -18.90 -1.09
CA VAL A 138 0.06 -20.31 -0.85
C VAL A 138 -1.19 -20.42 0.00
N PRO A 139 -2.21 -21.23 -0.42
CA PRO A 139 -3.37 -21.48 0.41
C PRO A 139 -2.96 -22.10 1.76
N ILE A 140 -3.45 -21.51 2.83
CA ILE A 140 -3.22 -21.98 4.19
C ILE A 140 -4.55 -22.20 4.90
N GLN A 141 -4.53 -23.00 5.97
CA GLN A 141 -5.68 -23.10 6.85
C GLN A 141 -5.76 -21.89 7.77
N TYR A 142 -6.98 -21.55 8.16
CA TYR A 142 -7.24 -20.48 9.12
C TYR A 142 -8.23 -20.97 10.17
N ARG A 143 -7.87 -20.85 11.45
CA ARG A 143 -8.68 -21.28 12.59
C ARG A 143 -9.40 -20.08 13.20
N ASP A 144 -10.57 -20.33 13.77
CA ASP A 144 -11.24 -19.33 14.58
C ASP A 144 -10.42 -18.99 15.82
N ARG A 145 -10.50 -17.74 16.23
CA ARG A 145 -9.85 -17.30 17.46
C ARG A 145 -10.45 -18.02 18.67
N PRO A 146 -9.62 -18.37 19.66
CA PRO A 146 -10.12 -18.90 20.92
C PRO A 146 -11.21 -18.00 21.54
N GLU A 147 -12.21 -18.63 22.20
CA GLU A 147 -13.27 -17.91 22.88
C GLU A 147 -12.69 -16.92 23.90
N GLY A 148 -13.22 -15.68 23.92
CA GLY A 148 -12.77 -14.60 24.78
C GLY A 148 -11.81 -13.61 24.15
N SER A 149 -11.34 -13.84 22.92
CA SER A 149 -10.51 -12.88 22.15
C SER A 149 -11.40 -11.87 21.42
N THR A 150 -11.29 -10.58 21.75
CA THR A 150 -12.01 -9.51 21.05
C THR A 150 -11.13 -8.84 19.99
N SER A 151 -11.68 -8.70 18.78
CA SER A 151 -11.02 -7.91 17.73
C SER A 151 -11.03 -6.43 18.10
N LYS A 152 -9.87 -5.78 18.08
CA LYS A 152 -9.71 -4.34 18.36
C LYS A 152 -10.08 -3.42 17.17
N LEU A 153 -10.65 -3.96 16.10
CA LEU A 153 -11.00 -3.23 14.89
C LEU A 153 -12.38 -2.59 15.00
N SER A 154 -12.49 -1.28 14.72
CA SER A 154 -13.75 -0.52 14.70
C SER A 154 -14.12 -0.11 13.28
N THR A 155 -15.35 -0.38 12.84
CA THR A 155 -15.83 -0.30 11.45
C THR A 155 -15.67 1.10 10.82
N PHE A 156 -15.94 2.19 11.54
CA PHE A 156 -15.85 3.54 11.00
C PHE A 156 -14.42 4.08 10.91
N SER A 157 -13.61 3.83 11.95
CA SER A 157 -12.19 4.19 11.98
C SER A 157 -11.42 3.46 10.88
N ASP A 158 -11.79 2.22 10.58
CA ASP A 158 -11.11 1.39 9.60
C ASP A 158 -11.47 1.81 8.16
N GLY A 159 -12.69 2.28 7.90
CA GLY A 159 -13.07 2.86 6.60
C GLY A 159 -12.23 4.10 6.24
N ALA A 160 -12.01 5.01 7.20
CA ALA A 160 -11.17 6.18 7.00
C ALA A 160 -9.70 5.80 6.76
N LYS A 161 -9.18 4.80 7.48
CA LYS A 161 -7.81 4.27 7.27
C LYS A 161 -7.65 3.66 5.87
N VAL A 162 -8.64 2.89 5.42
CA VAL A 162 -8.64 2.30 4.07
C VAL A 162 -8.61 3.39 3.00
N LEU A 163 -9.44 4.43 3.12
CA LEU A 163 -9.43 5.54 2.17
C LEU A 163 -8.09 6.28 2.19
N ASN A 164 -7.55 6.58 3.37
CA ASN A 164 -6.24 7.20 3.50
C ASN A 164 -5.13 6.35 2.86
N LEU A 165 -5.17 5.03 3.06
CA LEU A 165 -4.22 4.11 2.44
C LEU A 165 -4.33 4.14 0.91
N ILE A 166 -5.55 4.15 0.34
CA ILE A 166 -5.76 4.23 -1.11
C ILE A 166 -5.23 5.54 -1.67
N PHE A 167 -5.52 6.67 -1.02
CA PHE A 167 -4.96 7.97 -1.40
C PHE A 167 -3.44 7.97 -1.34
N ARG A 168 -2.88 7.45 -0.24
CA ARG A 168 -1.45 7.31 -0.05
C ARG A 168 -0.79 6.49 -1.15
N LEU A 169 -1.35 5.33 -1.47
CA LEU A 169 -0.91 4.49 -2.58
C LEU A 169 -0.90 5.25 -3.91
N ALA A 170 -1.97 6.00 -4.19
CA ALA A 170 -2.10 6.73 -5.44
C ALA A 170 -1.02 7.82 -5.57
N TYR A 171 -0.83 8.68 -4.55
CA TYR A 171 0.11 9.79 -4.68
C TYR A 171 1.59 9.38 -4.45
N GLU A 172 1.89 8.35 -3.65
CA GLU A 172 3.26 7.89 -3.42
C GLU A 172 3.78 7.01 -4.57
N ASN A 173 2.97 6.07 -5.06
CA ASN A 173 3.44 5.08 -6.03
C ASN A 173 3.16 5.46 -7.49
N ARG A 174 2.11 6.25 -7.73
CA ARG A 174 1.76 6.76 -9.07
C ARG A 174 1.45 8.26 -9.06
N PRO A 175 2.41 9.11 -8.64
CA PRO A 175 2.16 10.53 -8.47
C PRO A 175 1.76 11.23 -9.77
N LEU A 176 2.35 10.88 -10.91
CA LEU A 176 2.04 11.55 -12.18
C LEU A 176 0.58 11.32 -12.64
N PRO A 177 0.02 10.10 -12.69
CA PRO A 177 -1.41 9.93 -12.97
C PRO A 177 -2.30 10.64 -11.94
N PHE A 178 -1.98 10.55 -10.64
CA PHE A 178 -2.79 11.17 -9.59
C PHE A 178 -2.84 12.70 -9.71
N PHE A 179 -1.69 13.36 -9.68
CA PHE A 179 -1.62 14.82 -9.80
C PHE A 179 -1.92 15.31 -11.20
N GLY A 180 -1.64 14.51 -12.24
CA GLY A 180 -1.96 14.81 -13.62
C GLY A 180 -3.47 14.86 -13.87
N THR A 181 -4.23 13.88 -13.38
CA THR A 181 -5.70 13.90 -13.47
C THR A 181 -6.31 15.03 -12.64
N LEU A 182 -5.85 15.22 -11.41
CA LEU A 182 -6.30 16.30 -10.55
C LEU A 182 -6.04 17.69 -11.19
N GLY A 183 -4.80 17.90 -11.63
CA GLY A 183 -4.40 19.15 -12.30
C GLY A 183 -5.11 19.36 -13.63
N GLY A 184 -5.33 18.28 -14.40
CA GLY A 184 -6.10 18.32 -15.64
C GLY A 184 -7.55 18.72 -15.44
N ILE A 185 -8.22 18.20 -14.40
CA ILE A 185 -9.59 18.57 -14.04
C ILE A 185 -9.64 20.05 -13.60
N ILE A 186 -8.78 20.47 -12.65
CA ILE A 186 -8.77 21.84 -12.16
C ILE A 186 -8.45 22.84 -13.28
N GLY A 187 -7.40 22.55 -14.06
CA GLY A 187 -6.99 23.40 -15.18
C GLY A 187 -8.02 23.43 -16.30
N GLY A 188 -8.67 22.30 -16.58
CA GLY A 188 -9.76 22.20 -17.55
C GLY A 188 -10.98 23.04 -17.17
N VAL A 189 -11.38 23.00 -15.89
CA VAL A 189 -12.43 23.88 -15.36
C VAL A 189 -12.01 25.36 -15.52
N GLY A 190 -10.78 25.71 -15.13
CA GLY A 190 -10.23 27.06 -15.31
C GLY A 190 -10.26 27.49 -16.77
N LEU A 191 -9.84 26.62 -17.69
CA LEU A 191 -9.86 26.92 -19.13
C LEU A 191 -11.29 27.11 -19.65
N GLY A 192 -12.24 26.27 -19.24
CA GLY A 192 -13.65 26.44 -19.61
C GLY A 192 -14.24 27.76 -19.16
N LEU A 193 -13.94 28.20 -17.93
CA LEU A 193 -14.37 29.50 -17.42
C LEU A 193 -13.67 30.67 -18.14
N ALA A 194 -12.39 30.56 -18.47
CA ALA A 194 -11.66 31.55 -19.25
C ALA A 194 -12.21 31.70 -20.66
N LEU A 195 -12.61 30.61 -21.33
CA LEU A 195 -13.23 30.63 -22.64
C LEU A 195 -14.55 31.43 -22.65
N VAL A 196 -15.37 31.31 -21.59
CA VAL A 196 -16.61 32.10 -21.45
C VAL A 196 -16.28 33.60 -21.46
N VAL A 197 -15.26 34.02 -20.71
CA VAL A 197 -14.83 35.43 -20.68
C VAL A 197 -14.26 35.90 -22.04
N CYS A 198 -13.47 35.04 -22.69
CA CYS A 198 -12.90 35.31 -24.01
C CYS A 198 -13.98 35.49 -25.09
N ILE A 199 -15.02 34.64 -25.07
CA ILE A 199 -16.14 34.75 -26.01
C ILE A 199 -16.94 36.05 -25.78
N GLU A 200 -17.21 36.40 -24.50
CA GLU A 200 -17.88 37.65 -24.16
C GLU A 200 -17.07 38.89 -24.63
N PHE A 201 -15.74 38.84 -24.42
CA PHE A 201 -14.86 39.89 -24.90
C PHE A 201 -14.86 40.02 -26.42
N ALA A 202 -14.83 38.90 -27.15
CA ALA A 202 -14.86 38.92 -28.61
C ALA A 202 -16.18 39.51 -29.17
N GLN A 203 -17.29 39.34 -28.44
CA GLN A 203 -18.60 39.88 -28.82
C GLN A 203 -18.82 41.36 -28.44
N THR A 204 -18.28 41.78 -27.29
CA THR A 204 -18.59 43.08 -26.70
C THR A 204 -17.42 44.08 -26.67
N GLY A 205 -16.18 43.60 -26.90
CA GLY A 205 -14.96 44.38 -26.76
C GLY A 205 -14.60 44.75 -25.31
N MET A 206 -15.33 44.21 -24.31
CA MET A 206 -15.16 44.55 -22.90
C MET A 206 -15.12 43.33 -22.03
N VAL A 207 -14.26 43.33 -21.01
CA VAL A 207 -14.19 42.27 -19.97
C VAL A 207 -15.15 42.65 -18.83
N ARG A 208 -16.40 42.25 -18.90
CA ARG A 208 -17.39 42.55 -17.86
C ARG A 208 -17.22 41.68 -16.61
N ARG A 209 -16.73 40.44 -16.75
CA ARG A 209 -16.60 39.46 -15.68
C ARG A 209 -15.15 39.36 -15.18
N PHE A 210 -14.57 40.49 -14.81
CA PHE A 210 -13.17 40.57 -14.37
C PHE A 210 -12.83 39.60 -13.20
N PRO A 211 -13.68 39.43 -12.14
CA PRO A 211 -13.43 38.43 -11.09
C PRO A 211 -13.39 37.01 -11.61
N LEU A 212 -14.21 36.69 -12.63
CA LEU A 212 -14.22 35.36 -13.25
C LEU A 212 -12.93 35.10 -14.04
N LEU A 213 -12.39 36.10 -14.71
CA LEU A 213 -11.10 36.01 -15.39
C LEU A 213 -9.97 35.73 -14.42
N ILE A 214 -9.92 36.44 -13.29
CA ILE A 214 -8.92 36.19 -12.25
C ILE A 214 -9.06 34.77 -11.68
N GLY A 215 -10.26 34.35 -11.30
CA GLY A 215 -10.54 33.01 -10.77
C GLY A 215 -10.18 31.90 -11.75
N SER A 216 -10.50 32.06 -13.03
CA SER A 216 -10.16 31.08 -14.07
C SER A 216 -8.65 30.96 -14.26
N THR A 217 -7.93 32.07 -14.26
CA THR A 217 -6.46 32.09 -14.36
C THR A 217 -5.81 31.44 -13.15
N MET A 218 -6.31 31.68 -11.94
CA MET A 218 -5.83 31.01 -10.72
C MET A 218 -6.03 29.50 -10.80
N LEU A 219 -7.18 29.02 -11.26
CA LEU A 219 -7.44 27.59 -11.43
C LEU A 219 -6.49 26.96 -12.46
N MET A 220 -6.22 27.63 -13.57
CA MET A 220 -5.25 27.14 -14.56
C MET A 220 -3.85 27.04 -13.97
N ILE A 221 -3.39 28.05 -13.22
CA ILE A 221 -2.08 28.03 -12.55
C ILE A 221 -2.01 26.88 -11.53
N ILE A 222 -3.03 26.70 -10.70
CA ILE A 222 -3.10 25.59 -9.73
C ILE A 222 -3.06 24.25 -10.47
N GLY A 223 -3.77 24.10 -11.58
CA GLY A 223 -3.75 22.90 -12.42
C GLY A 223 -2.33 22.58 -12.93
N VAL A 224 -1.64 23.58 -13.48
CA VAL A 224 -0.25 23.44 -13.96
C VAL A 224 0.70 23.07 -12.82
N ILE A 225 0.59 23.73 -11.67
CA ILE A 225 1.40 23.40 -10.48
C ILE A 225 1.16 21.96 -10.04
N ALA A 226 -0.08 21.49 -10.01
CA ALA A 226 -0.39 20.11 -9.66
C ALA A 226 0.25 19.11 -10.61
N VAL A 227 0.15 19.31 -11.94
CA VAL A 227 0.79 18.45 -12.95
C VAL A 227 2.30 18.44 -12.75
N PHE A 228 2.92 19.62 -12.56
CA PHE A 228 4.36 19.72 -12.34
C PHE A 228 4.82 19.02 -11.06
N THR A 229 4.04 19.14 -9.97
CA THR A 229 4.27 18.40 -8.72
C THR A 229 4.27 16.90 -8.97
N GLY A 230 3.29 16.39 -9.72
CA GLY A 230 3.20 14.99 -10.09
C GLY A 230 4.42 14.50 -10.88
N LEU A 231 4.92 15.33 -11.81
CA LEU A 231 6.12 15.03 -12.58
C LEU A 231 7.37 14.94 -11.69
N VAL A 232 7.57 15.91 -10.82
CA VAL A 232 8.72 15.93 -9.89
C VAL A 232 8.71 14.72 -8.97
N LEU A 233 7.56 14.39 -8.36
CA LEU A 233 7.42 13.23 -7.49
C LEU A 233 7.64 11.91 -8.26
N ALA A 234 7.20 11.82 -9.51
CA ALA A 234 7.43 10.64 -10.34
C ALA A 234 8.92 10.41 -10.62
N VAL A 235 9.69 11.47 -10.84
CA VAL A 235 11.14 11.40 -11.00
C VAL A 235 11.81 10.90 -9.72
N PHE A 236 11.40 11.41 -8.54
CA PHE A 236 11.92 10.95 -7.25
C PHE A 236 11.61 9.48 -7.00
N ALA A 237 10.36 9.05 -7.20
CA ALA A 237 9.95 7.65 -7.03
C ALA A 237 10.74 6.71 -7.95
N ARG A 238 10.95 7.12 -9.21
CA ARG A 238 11.77 6.36 -10.17
C ARG A 238 13.22 6.23 -9.71
N LYS A 239 13.82 7.32 -9.23
CA LYS A 239 15.21 7.33 -8.75
C LYS A 239 15.39 6.46 -7.51
N ASP A 240 14.42 6.45 -6.61
CA ASP A 240 14.44 5.62 -5.41
C ASP A 240 14.38 4.12 -5.75
N ARG A 241 13.50 3.72 -6.67
CA ARG A 241 13.45 2.33 -7.20
C ARG A 241 14.76 1.91 -7.87
N SER A 242 15.38 2.80 -8.64
CA SER A 242 16.64 2.53 -9.29
C SER A 242 17.78 2.34 -8.29
N ARG A 243 17.83 3.14 -7.22
CA ARG A 243 18.80 2.99 -6.13
C ARG A 243 18.63 1.66 -5.40
N PHE A 244 17.38 1.28 -5.11
CA PHE A 244 17.09 -0.02 -4.52
C PHE A 244 17.57 -1.17 -5.39
N ALA A 245 17.25 -1.16 -6.68
CA ALA A 245 17.67 -2.21 -7.62
C ALA A 245 19.19 -2.37 -7.66
N PHE A 246 19.93 -1.25 -7.66
CA PHE A 246 21.39 -1.27 -7.63
C PHE A 246 21.94 -1.84 -6.30
N ALA A 247 21.38 -1.40 -5.17
CA ALA A 247 21.78 -1.90 -3.84
C ALA A 247 21.49 -3.41 -3.69
N ALA A 248 20.34 -3.88 -4.19
CA ALA A 248 19.98 -5.30 -4.16
C ALA A 248 20.95 -6.16 -4.99
N GLN A 249 21.39 -5.69 -6.18
CA GLN A 249 22.39 -6.40 -6.98
C GLN A 249 23.74 -6.51 -6.26
N THR A 250 24.16 -5.45 -5.58
CA THR A 250 25.42 -5.46 -4.80
C THR A 250 25.34 -6.36 -3.57
N TYR A 251 24.15 -6.57 -3.03
CA TYR A 251 23.94 -7.42 -1.86
C TYR A 251 23.95 -8.93 -2.21
N ILE A 252 23.51 -9.28 -3.42
CA ILE A 252 23.45 -10.67 -3.90
C ILE A 252 24.80 -11.13 -4.50
N ALA A 253 25.66 -10.20 -4.92
CA ALA A 253 27.00 -10.48 -5.46
C ALA A 253 28.01 -10.78 -4.35
#